data_8dd74cc5fe22d9e0f4d34075a8bf0202
#
_entry.id   8dd74cc5fe22d9e0f4d34075a8bf0202
#
_cell.length_a   1.000
_cell.length_b   1.000
_cell.length_c   1.000
_cell.angle_alpha   90.00
_cell.angle_beta   90.00
_cell.angle_gamma   90.00
#
_symmetry.space_group_name_H-M   'P 1'
#
loop_
_entity.id
_entity.type
_entity.pdbx_description
1 polymer ?
#
loop_
_entity_poly.entity_id
_entity_poly.type
_entity_poly.pdbx_seq_one_letter_code
_entity_poly.pdbx_strand_id
1 'polypeptide(L)'
;IPMFLIIGIWGGERRVYSAFKFFLYTLLGSVLMLVAIISIYWITGTTDVVQLYEIGIDVKYQNLLWLAFFSSFAVKTPMWPVHTWLPDAHVEAPTAGSVLLAAILLKMAGYGFIRFSLGLFPVASEVFTPLIYTLSIIAIIFTSLIALMQEDMKKLIAYSSVAHMGFVTLGIFTLQQQGIEGSIIQMISHGLVSAALFLTVGVVYDRMHSRLISTYGGLVSVIPKYSILFMLFALASLGLPGTSGFIGEFLILMGAFKDNFLVAVIASIGVILGA
;
A
#
# COMPACT_ATOMS: atom_id res chain seq x y z
N ILE A 1 -8.07 3.51 -15.93
CA ILE A 1 -8.54 4.63 -16.79
C ILE A 1 -9.35 5.66 -15.97
N PRO A 2 -10.43 5.34 -15.21
CA PRO A 2 -11.20 6.38 -14.50
C PRO A 2 -10.34 7.25 -13.58
N MET A 3 -9.42 6.67 -12.80
CA MET A 3 -8.56 7.45 -11.90
C MET A 3 -7.59 8.37 -12.66
N PHE A 4 -7.08 7.95 -13.81
CA PHE A 4 -6.28 8.81 -14.71
C PHE A 4 -7.06 10.05 -15.13
N LEU A 5 -8.34 9.89 -15.50
CA LEU A 5 -9.20 11.00 -15.88
C LEU A 5 -9.52 11.89 -14.68
N ILE A 6 -9.80 11.30 -13.50
CA ILE A 6 -10.08 12.07 -12.28
C ILE A 6 -8.89 12.96 -11.91
N ILE A 7 -7.67 12.44 -11.94
CA ILE A 7 -6.48 13.21 -11.64
C ILE A 7 -6.20 14.24 -12.74
N GLY A 8 -6.31 13.84 -14.02
CA GLY A 8 -5.95 14.68 -15.15
C GLY A 8 -6.91 15.86 -15.40
N ILE A 9 -8.19 15.70 -15.08
CA ILE A 9 -9.22 16.73 -15.33
C ILE A 9 -9.39 17.63 -14.10
N TRP A 10 -9.60 17.04 -12.93
CA TRP A 10 -9.92 17.75 -11.68
C TRP A 10 -8.75 17.90 -10.70
N GLY A 11 -7.55 17.55 -11.11
CA GLY A 11 -6.34 17.66 -10.30
C GLY A 11 -5.79 19.09 -10.20
N GLY A 12 -4.73 19.25 -9.40
CA GLY A 12 -4.02 20.50 -9.17
C GLY A 12 -3.15 20.97 -10.35
N GLU A 13 -2.13 21.77 -10.04
CA GLU A 13 -1.29 22.40 -11.08
C GLU A 13 -0.49 21.40 -11.93
N ARG A 14 0.08 20.36 -11.30
CA ARG A 14 0.88 19.33 -11.98
C ARG A 14 0.08 18.08 -12.36
N ARG A 15 -1.26 18.21 -12.47
CA ARG A 15 -2.20 17.09 -12.71
C ARG A 15 -1.85 16.22 -13.91
N VAL A 16 -1.42 16.82 -15.02
CA VAL A 16 -1.09 16.08 -16.25
C VAL A 16 0.11 15.17 -16.01
N TYR A 17 1.19 15.69 -15.42
CA TYR A 17 2.37 14.91 -15.09
C TYR A 17 2.03 13.74 -14.15
N SER A 18 1.30 14.02 -13.08
CA SER A 18 0.93 13.01 -12.08
C SER A 18 -0.02 11.95 -12.63
N ALA A 19 -0.97 12.35 -13.47
CA ALA A 19 -1.88 11.42 -14.13
C ALA A 19 -1.13 10.48 -15.08
N PHE A 20 -0.24 11.00 -15.94
CA PHE A 20 0.57 10.18 -16.83
C PHE A 20 1.53 9.28 -16.08
N LYS A 21 2.20 9.77 -15.04
CA LYS A 21 3.09 8.97 -14.19
C LYS A 21 2.33 7.79 -13.56
N PHE A 22 1.19 8.05 -12.93
CA PHE A 22 0.31 7.01 -12.39
C PHE A 22 -0.11 5.99 -13.46
N PHE A 23 -0.55 6.48 -14.62
CA PHE A 23 -1.03 5.62 -15.70
C PHE A 23 0.07 4.72 -16.26
N LEU A 24 1.25 5.28 -16.56
CA LEU A 24 2.36 4.53 -17.15
C LEU A 24 2.89 3.45 -16.19
N TYR A 25 3.05 3.79 -14.89
CA TYR A 25 3.48 2.81 -13.89
C TYR A 25 2.48 1.65 -13.78
N THR A 26 1.19 1.97 -13.66
CA THR A 26 0.15 0.93 -13.50
C THR A 26 -0.09 0.15 -14.78
N LEU A 27 0.04 0.77 -15.95
CA LEU A 27 -0.09 0.11 -17.24
C LEU A 27 1.02 -0.91 -17.46
N LEU A 28 2.28 -0.52 -17.22
CA LEU A 28 3.43 -1.40 -17.43
C LEU A 28 3.30 -2.69 -16.60
N GLY A 29 3.02 -2.58 -15.32
CA GLY A 29 2.79 -3.74 -14.47
C GLY A 29 1.58 -4.58 -14.91
N SER A 30 0.47 -3.93 -15.29
CA SER A 30 -0.76 -4.62 -15.68
C SER A 30 -0.61 -5.38 -17.01
N VAL A 31 0.18 -4.88 -17.95
CA VAL A 31 0.42 -5.57 -19.23
C VAL A 31 1.22 -6.85 -18.99
N LEU A 32 2.25 -6.83 -18.14
CA LEU A 32 3.01 -8.04 -17.80
C LEU A 32 2.11 -9.10 -17.13
N MET A 33 1.25 -8.70 -16.22
CA MET A 33 0.27 -9.60 -15.60
C MET A 33 -0.72 -10.15 -16.64
N LEU A 34 -1.18 -9.34 -17.60
CA LEU A 34 -2.07 -9.81 -18.67
C LEU A 34 -1.38 -10.89 -19.53
N VAL A 35 -0.12 -10.69 -19.89
CA VAL A 35 0.66 -11.71 -20.61
C VAL A 35 0.75 -13.01 -19.80
N ALA A 36 0.95 -12.91 -18.50
CA ALA A 36 0.96 -14.09 -17.63
C ALA A 36 -0.40 -14.82 -17.59
N ILE A 37 -1.51 -14.08 -17.52
CA ILE A 37 -2.87 -14.68 -17.56
C ILE A 37 -3.10 -15.41 -18.88
N ILE A 38 -2.73 -14.81 -20.01
CA ILE A 38 -2.83 -15.46 -21.34
C ILE A 38 -1.96 -16.72 -21.37
N SER A 39 -0.75 -16.66 -20.82
CA SER A 39 0.16 -17.83 -20.76
C SER A 39 -0.42 -18.96 -19.90
N ILE A 40 -1.05 -18.64 -18.77
CA ILE A 40 -1.73 -19.61 -17.92
C ILE A 40 -2.85 -20.30 -18.72
N TYR A 41 -3.67 -19.53 -19.44
CA TYR A 41 -4.73 -20.10 -20.26
C TYR A 41 -4.19 -21.06 -21.33
N TRP A 42 -3.09 -20.73 -22.00
CA TRP A 42 -2.47 -21.63 -22.98
C TRP A 42 -1.92 -22.91 -22.38
N ILE A 43 -1.44 -22.86 -21.13
CA ILE A 43 -0.87 -24.02 -20.44
C ILE A 43 -1.95 -24.94 -19.86
N THR A 44 -3.01 -24.34 -19.28
CA THR A 44 -4.01 -25.07 -18.48
C THR A 44 -5.38 -25.21 -19.18
N GLY A 45 -5.65 -24.41 -20.21
CA GLY A 45 -6.94 -24.38 -20.90
C GLY A 45 -8.06 -23.64 -20.17
N THR A 46 -7.78 -23.06 -18.98
CA THR A 46 -8.78 -22.38 -18.15
C THR A 46 -8.25 -21.08 -17.54
N THR A 47 -9.14 -20.15 -17.22
CA THR A 47 -8.88 -18.96 -16.40
C THR A 47 -9.68 -18.98 -15.09
N ASP A 48 -10.41 -20.05 -14.83
CA ASP A 48 -11.13 -20.22 -13.56
C ASP A 48 -10.12 -20.46 -12.44
N VAL A 49 -10.09 -19.55 -11.47
CA VAL A 49 -9.13 -19.56 -10.35
C VAL A 49 -9.31 -20.80 -9.47
N VAL A 50 -10.56 -21.29 -9.30
CA VAL A 50 -10.81 -22.47 -8.46
C VAL A 50 -10.26 -23.71 -9.15
N GLN A 51 -10.53 -23.87 -10.45
CA GLN A 51 -9.95 -24.97 -11.24
C GLN A 51 -8.42 -24.90 -11.30
N LEU A 52 -7.84 -23.69 -11.40
CA LEU A 52 -6.38 -23.51 -11.39
C LEU A 52 -5.74 -23.96 -10.08
N TYR A 53 -6.41 -23.84 -8.94
CA TYR A 53 -5.91 -24.37 -7.68
C TYR A 53 -5.89 -25.90 -7.64
N GLU A 54 -6.86 -26.55 -8.30
CA GLU A 54 -6.94 -28.03 -8.38
C GLU A 54 -5.92 -28.58 -9.38
N ILE A 55 -5.80 -27.94 -10.55
CA ILE A 55 -4.87 -28.38 -11.61
C ILE A 55 -3.41 -28.15 -11.18
N GLY A 56 -3.15 -27.02 -10.49
CA GLY A 56 -1.80 -26.55 -10.18
C GLY A 56 -1.03 -26.03 -11.40
N ILE A 57 -0.02 -25.23 -11.18
CA ILE A 57 0.88 -24.73 -12.23
C ILE A 57 2.25 -25.40 -12.06
N ASP A 58 2.76 -26.00 -13.15
CA ASP A 58 4.07 -26.66 -13.16
C ASP A 58 5.16 -25.70 -12.65
N VAL A 59 6.00 -26.20 -11.73
CA VAL A 59 7.06 -25.45 -11.05
C VAL A 59 7.98 -24.72 -12.03
N LYS A 60 8.24 -25.29 -13.20
CA LYS A 60 9.09 -24.67 -14.24
C LYS A 60 8.58 -23.33 -14.75
N TYR A 61 7.25 -23.10 -14.69
CA TYR A 61 6.63 -21.83 -15.13
C TYR A 61 6.36 -20.88 -13.98
N GLN A 62 6.31 -21.37 -12.72
CA GLN A 62 5.88 -20.56 -11.58
C GLN A 62 6.73 -19.30 -11.40
N ASN A 63 8.06 -19.38 -11.50
CA ASN A 63 8.94 -18.25 -11.28
C ASN A 63 8.69 -17.09 -12.25
N LEU A 64 8.54 -17.40 -13.56
CA LEU A 64 8.32 -16.38 -14.57
C LEU A 64 6.92 -15.74 -14.45
N LEU A 65 5.90 -16.57 -14.26
CA LEU A 65 4.53 -16.12 -14.09
C LEU A 65 4.37 -15.32 -12.80
N TRP A 66 5.00 -15.77 -11.71
CA TRP A 66 5.01 -15.04 -10.45
C TRP A 66 5.64 -13.64 -10.60
N LEU A 67 6.79 -13.51 -11.27
CA LEU A 67 7.42 -12.22 -11.52
C LEU A 67 6.54 -11.28 -12.34
N ALA A 68 5.81 -11.80 -13.32
CA ALA A 68 4.88 -11.01 -14.10
C ALA A 68 3.66 -10.53 -13.28
N PHE A 69 3.10 -11.36 -12.40
CA PHE A 69 2.08 -10.93 -11.44
C PHE A 69 2.65 -9.97 -10.40
N PHE A 70 3.84 -10.28 -9.87
CA PHE A 70 4.56 -9.43 -8.93
C PHE A 70 4.76 -8.02 -9.47
N SER A 71 5.13 -7.85 -10.74
CA SER A 71 5.33 -6.53 -11.33
C SER A 71 4.08 -5.64 -11.23
N SER A 72 2.89 -6.22 -11.44
CA SER A 72 1.62 -5.52 -11.30
C SER A 72 1.32 -5.17 -9.85
N PHE A 73 1.51 -6.13 -8.96
CA PHE A 73 1.18 -5.95 -7.55
C PHE A 73 2.18 -5.02 -6.84
N ALA A 74 3.47 -5.12 -7.16
CA ALA A 74 4.51 -4.24 -6.63
C ALA A 74 4.27 -2.77 -6.98
N VAL A 75 3.86 -2.48 -8.21
CA VAL A 75 3.49 -1.12 -8.61
C VAL A 75 2.27 -0.64 -7.84
N LYS A 76 1.22 -1.46 -7.70
CA LYS A 76 -0.04 -1.07 -7.05
C LYS A 76 0.06 -0.99 -5.53
N THR A 77 0.85 -1.85 -4.86
CA THR A 77 1.17 -1.77 -3.42
C THR A 77 2.14 -0.66 -3.05
N PRO A 78 2.54 0.17 -3.95
CA PRO A 78 3.73 0.98 -4.15
C PRO A 78 4.97 0.47 -3.38
N MET A 79 5.47 -0.70 -3.76
CA MET A 79 6.72 -1.22 -3.19
C MET A 79 7.92 -0.38 -3.66
N TRP A 80 8.93 -0.26 -2.82
CA TRP A 80 10.20 0.31 -3.27
C TRP A 80 10.81 -0.60 -4.37
N PRO A 81 11.36 -0.04 -5.49
CA PRO A 81 11.55 1.37 -5.84
C PRO A 81 10.39 1.97 -6.67
N VAL A 82 9.34 1.22 -7.01
CA VAL A 82 8.25 1.63 -7.93
C VAL A 82 7.11 2.40 -7.24
N HIS A 83 7.38 3.05 -6.11
CA HIS A 83 6.40 3.75 -5.26
C HIS A 83 6.20 5.23 -5.61
N THR A 84 7.11 5.84 -6.39
CA THR A 84 7.20 7.30 -6.56
C THR A 84 5.99 7.94 -7.24
N TRP A 85 5.14 7.16 -7.88
CA TRP A 85 3.91 7.65 -8.49
C TRP A 85 2.84 8.01 -7.45
N LEU A 86 2.86 7.33 -6.27
CA LEU A 86 1.80 7.45 -5.28
C LEU A 86 1.75 8.84 -4.63
N PRO A 87 2.85 9.42 -4.10
CA PRO A 87 2.82 10.77 -3.53
C PRO A 87 2.40 11.83 -4.55
N ASP A 88 2.91 11.75 -5.78
CA ASP A 88 2.54 12.69 -6.84
C ASP A 88 1.04 12.59 -7.19
N ALA A 89 0.52 11.37 -7.32
CA ALA A 89 -0.90 11.16 -7.60
C ALA A 89 -1.79 11.69 -6.48
N HIS A 90 -1.44 11.44 -5.19
CA HIS A 90 -2.23 11.91 -4.05
C HIS A 90 -2.24 13.42 -3.89
N VAL A 91 -1.11 14.07 -4.13
CA VAL A 91 -0.98 15.53 -4.01
C VAL A 91 -1.86 16.22 -5.02
N GLU A 92 -1.87 15.75 -6.26
CA GLU A 92 -2.61 16.37 -7.35
C GLU A 92 -4.07 15.93 -7.40
N ALA A 93 -4.41 14.73 -6.94
CA ALA A 93 -5.78 14.24 -6.97
C ALA A 93 -6.73 15.12 -6.11
N PRO A 94 -7.98 15.33 -6.57
CA PRO A 94 -9.02 15.90 -5.72
C PRO A 94 -9.23 14.99 -4.49
N THR A 95 -9.80 15.53 -3.42
CA THR A 95 -9.95 14.80 -2.13
C THR A 95 -10.60 13.42 -2.31
N ALA A 96 -11.70 13.35 -3.07
CA ALA A 96 -12.38 12.09 -3.38
C ALA A 96 -11.47 11.09 -4.12
N GLY A 97 -10.65 11.57 -5.06
CA GLY A 97 -9.66 10.76 -5.78
C GLY A 97 -8.60 10.19 -4.84
N SER A 98 -8.06 11.01 -3.92
CA SER A 98 -7.10 10.56 -2.91
C SER A 98 -7.70 9.51 -1.97
N VAL A 99 -8.96 9.68 -1.56
CA VAL A 99 -9.69 8.71 -0.73
C VAL A 99 -9.81 7.36 -1.43
N LEU A 100 -10.28 7.32 -2.67
CA LEU A 100 -10.41 6.08 -3.44
C LEU A 100 -9.06 5.39 -3.66
N LEU A 101 -8.03 6.17 -3.96
CA LEU A 101 -6.69 5.67 -4.20
C LEU A 101 -6.12 5.02 -2.93
N ALA A 102 -6.21 5.70 -1.79
CA ALA A 102 -5.68 5.21 -0.52
C ALA A 102 -6.53 4.07 0.08
N ALA A 103 -7.87 4.19 0.05
CA ALA A 103 -8.75 3.23 0.70
C ALA A 103 -8.79 1.87 -0.01
N ILE A 104 -8.90 1.85 -1.34
CA ILE A 104 -9.25 0.65 -2.10
C ILE A 104 -8.11 0.21 -3.02
N LEU A 105 -7.59 1.12 -3.87
CA LEU A 105 -6.69 0.72 -4.96
C LEU A 105 -5.41 0.04 -4.49
N LEU A 106 -4.82 0.50 -3.39
CA LEU A 106 -3.63 -0.12 -2.81
C LEU A 106 -3.90 -1.56 -2.32
N LYS A 107 -5.09 -1.79 -1.73
CA LYS A 107 -5.46 -3.08 -1.13
C LYS A 107 -5.76 -4.16 -2.16
N MET A 108 -6.17 -3.77 -3.37
CA MET A 108 -6.35 -4.73 -4.47
C MET A 108 -5.08 -5.53 -4.78
N ALA A 109 -3.91 -4.92 -4.61
CA ALA A 109 -2.65 -5.61 -4.83
C ALA A 109 -2.30 -6.57 -3.67
N GLY A 110 -2.55 -6.18 -2.41
CA GLY A 110 -2.41 -7.08 -1.27
C GLY A 110 -3.34 -8.31 -1.38
N TYR A 111 -4.60 -8.07 -1.77
CA TYR A 111 -5.50 -9.17 -2.13
C TYR A 111 -4.93 -10.04 -3.26
N GLY A 112 -4.35 -9.40 -4.28
CA GLY A 112 -3.71 -10.10 -5.40
C GLY A 112 -2.55 -10.99 -4.97
N PHE A 113 -1.70 -10.53 -4.07
CA PHE A 113 -0.63 -11.35 -3.49
C PHE A 113 -1.20 -12.58 -2.77
N ILE A 114 -2.18 -12.40 -1.89
CA ILE A 114 -2.78 -13.53 -1.15
C ILE A 114 -3.49 -14.49 -2.11
N ARG A 115 -4.35 -13.97 -2.99
CA ARG A 115 -5.21 -14.80 -3.83
C ARG A 115 -4.48 -15.46 -4.98
N PHE A 116 -3.56 -14.75 -5.63
CA PHE A 116 -2.90 -15.25 -6.84
C PHE A 116 -1.46 -15.68 -6.60
N SER A 117 -0.62 -14.84 -5.96
CA SER A 117 0.79 -15.19 -5.80
C SER A 117 0.98 -16.38 -4.85
N LEU A 118 0.34 -16.37 -3.68
CA LEU A 118 0.42 -17.49 -2.75
C LEU A 118 -0.39 -18.70 -3.21
N GLY A 119 -1.59 -18.45 -3.80
CA GLY A 119 -2.49 -19.54 -4.16
C GLY A 119 -2.09 -20.30 -5.42
N LEU A 120 -1.61 -19.59 -6.47
CA LEU A 120 -1.28 -20.22 -7.76
C LEU A 120 0.21 -20.59 -7.89
N PHE A 121 1.10 -19.90 -7.15
CA PHE A 121 2.55 -20.04 -7.29
C PHE A 121 3.23 -20.22 -5.93
N PRO A 122 2.88 -21.25 -5.13
CA PRO A 122 3.40 -21.40 -3.77
C PRO A 122 4.92 -21.54 -3.76
N VAL A 123 5.49 -22.36 -4.64
CA VAL A 123 6.94 -22.61 -4.70
C VAL A 123 7.70 -21.32 -5.07
N ALA A 124 7.22 -20.58 -6.07
CA ALA A 124 7.83 -19.31 -6.44
C ALA A 124 7.71 -18.26 -5.33
N SER A 125 6.61 -18.27 -4.58
CA SER A 125 6.41 -17.35 -3.45
C SER A 125 7.44 -17.59 -2.34
N GLU A 126 7.75 -18.83 -2.03
CA GLU A 126 8.83 -19.19 -1.09
C GLU A 126 10.21 -18.74 -1.60
N VAL A 127 10.53 -19.03 -2.88
CA VAL A 127 11.79 -18.64 -3.51
C VAL A 127 12.01 -17.13 -3.48
N PHE A 128 10.96 -16.33 -3.71
CA PHE A 128 11.05 -14.88 -3.75
C PHE A 128 10.77 -14.17 -2.42
N THR A 129 10.48 -14.89 -1.34
CA THR A 129 10.28 -14.32 0.00
C THR A 129 11.46 -13.43 0.46
N PRO A 130 12.75 -13.80 0.31
CA PRO A 130 13.86 -12.93 0.69
C PRO A 130 13.88 -11.60 -0.08
N LEU A 131 13.51 -11.63 -1.37
CA LEU A 131 13.38 -10.43 -2.18
C LEU A 131 12.29 -9.51 -1.62
N ILE A 132 11.11 -10.07 -1.32
CA ILE A 132 9.99 -9.31 -0.76
C ILE A 132 10.34 -8.71 0.59
N TYR A 133 11.00 -9.48 1.48
CA TYR A 133 11.45 -8.97 2.77
C TYR A 133 12.38 -7.77 2.62
N THR A 134 13.35 -7.87 1.73
CA THR A 134 14.30 -6.78 1.47
C THR A 134 13.57 -5.53 0.98
N LEU A 135 12.69 -5.66 -0.03
CA LEU A 135 11.95 -4.53 -0.57
C LEU A 135 10.97 -3.93 0.45
N SER A 136 10.33 -4.76 1.27
CA SER A 136 9.40 -4.34 2.31
C SER A 136 10.12 -3.57 3.43
N ILE A 137 11.26 -4.06 3.91
CA ILE A 137 12.08 -3.39 4.93
C ILE A 137 12.56 -2.04 4.42
N ILE A 138 13.08 -1.99 3.18
CA ILE A 138 13.50 -0.72 2.58
C ILE A 138 12.30 0.24 2.48
N ALA A 139 11.14 -0.24 2.03
CA ALA A 139 9.93 0.58 1.99
C ALA A 139 9.58 1.12 3.38
N ILE A 140 9.52 0.27 4.42
CA ILE A 140 9.17 0.66 5.78
C ILE A 140 10.11 1.75 6.31
N ILE A 141 11.42 1.53 6.26
CA ILE A 141 12.40 2.46 6.85
C ILE A 141 12.56 3.72 6.00
N PHE A 142 12.85 3.54 4.71
CA PHE A 142 13.16 4.65 3.81
C PHE A 142 11.97 5.61 3.65
N THR A 143 10.75 5.09 3.47
CA THR A 143 9.61 5.97 3.27
C THR A 143 9.11 6.62 4.57
N SER A 144 9.31 5.98 5.74
CA SER A 144 9.09 6.64 7.03
C SER A 144 10.03 7.82 7.24
N LEU A 145 11.32 7.66 6.93
CA LEU A 145 12.29 8.77 6.98
C LEU A 145 11.92 9.89 6.00
N ILE A 146 11.44 9.57 4.80
CA ILE A 146 10.97 10.59 3.87
C ILE A 146 9.72 11.29 4.42
N ALA A 147 8.78 10.54 5.02
CA ALA A 147 7.55 11.10 5.59
C ALA A 147 7.86 12.15 6.68
N LEU A 148 8.84 11.89 7.54
CA LEU A 148 9.30 12.83 8.57
C LEU A 148 9.76 14.19 8.02
N MET A 149 10.27 14.24 6.82
CA MET A 149 10.79 15.44 6.17
C MET A 149 9.76 16.17 5.30
N GLN A 150 8.51 15.72 5.27
CA GLN A 150 7.49 16.35 4.43
C GLN A 150 6.85 17.55 5.10
N GLU A 151 6.77 18.65 4.36
CA GLU A 151 6.06 19.88 4.75
C GLU A 151 4.60 19.90 4.29
N ASP A 152 4.25 19.06 3.29
CA ASP A 152 2.90 18.92 2.71
C ASP A 152 2.16 17.76 3.40
N MET A 153 1.00 18.04 4.00
CA MET A 153 0.18 17.05 4.71
C MET A 153 -0.22 15.88 3.83
N LYS A 154 -0.58 16.11 2.54
CA LYS A 154 -0.94 15.00 1.63
C LYS A 154 0.26 14.12 1.30
N LYS A 155 1.46 14.73 1.13
CA LYS A 155 2.69 13.97 0.90
C LYS A 155 3.06 13.12 2.11
N LEU A 156 2.95 13.68 3.31
CA LEU A 156 3.21 12.96 4.55
C LEU A 156 2.33 11.72 4.65
N ILE A 157 1.01 11.86 4.49
CA ILE A 157 0.07 10.73 4.53
C ILE A 157 0.35 9.74 3.39
N ALA A 158 0.75 10.19 2.21
CA ALA A 158 1.06 9.32 1.09
C ALA A 158 2.32 8.48 1.35
N TYR A 159 3.39 9.06 1.88
CA TYR A 159 4.62 8.31 2.22
C TYR A 159 4.42 7.38 3.41
N SER A 160 3.67 7.78 4.44
CA SER A 160 3.30 6.87 5.53
C SER A 160 2.50 5.67 5.01
N SER A 161 1.63 5.88 4.01
CA SER A 161 0.90 4.79 3.35
C SER A 161 1.83 3.77 2.67
N VAL A 162 2.93 4.21 2.05
CA VAL A 162 3.94 3.29 1.47
C VAL A 162 4.58 2.44 2.57
N ALA A 163 4.93 3.03 3.72
CA ALA A 163 5.49 2.31 4.85
C ALA A 163 4.51 1.24 5.40
N HIS A 164 3.24 1.62 5.63
CA HIS A 164 2.22 0.67 6.09
C HIS A 164 1.96 -0.47 5.09
N MET A 165 1.98 -0.19 3.79
CA MET A 165 1.89 -1.24 2.78
C MET A 165 3.13 -2.12 2.73
N GLY A 166 4.30 -1.59 3.13
CA GLY A 166 5.50 -2.39 3.37
C GLY A 166 5.31 -3.43 4.48
N PHE A 167 4.65 -3.06 5.59
CA PHE A 167 4.25 -4.04 6.61
C PHE A 167 3.30 -5.09 6.06
N VAL A 168 2.32 -4.69 5.26
CA VAL A 168 1.36 -5.63 4.63
C VAL A 168 2.09 -6.65 3.76
N THR A 169 2.99 -6.22 2.87
CA THR A 169 3.73 -7.15 2.00
C THR A 169 4.67 -8.05 2.80
N LEU A 170 5.32 -7.52 3.82
CA LEU A 170 6.13 -8.31 4.73
C LEU A 170 5.30 -9.41 5.40
N GLY A 171 4.16 -9.07 5.98
CA GLY A 171 3.31 -10.02 6.69
C GLY A 171 2.70 -11.10 5.80
N ILE A 172 2.31 -10.77 4.55
CA ILE A 172 1.81 -11.76 3.57
C ILE A 172 2.87 -12.83 3.30
N PHE A 173 4.12 -12.42 3.10
CA PHE A 173 5.20 -13.32 2.70
C PHE A 173 5.95 -13.97 3.88
N THR A 174 5.51 -13.75 5.13
CA THR A 174 5.94 -14.63 6.24
C THR A 174 5.42 -16.05 6.07
N LEU A 175 4.40 -16.27 5.27
CA LEU A 175 3.68 -17.54 5.08
C LEU A 175 3.15 -18.13 6.41
N GLN A 176 3.15 -17.31 7.48
CA GLN A 176 2.62 -17.64 8.79
C GLN A 176 1.20 -17.13 8.92
N GLN A 177 0.33 -17.90 9.58
CA GLN A 177 -1.08 -17.53 9.77
C GLN A 177 -1.22 -16.13 10.39
N GLN A 178 -0.47 -15.82 11.45
CA GLN A 178 -0.51 -14.53 12.12
C GLN A 178 -0.10 -13.37 11.19
N GLY A 179 0.93 -13.59 10.36
CA GLY A 179 1.40 -12.59 9.40
C GLY A 179 0.35 -12.28 8.34
N ILE A 180 -0.29 -13.30 7.78
CA ILE A 180 -1.35 -13.15 6.78
C ILE A 180 -2.59 -12.49 7.38
N GLU A 181 -3.07 -12.95 8.53
CA GLU A 181 -4.21 -12.35 9.25
C GLU A 181 -3.93 -10.89 9.62
N GLY A 182 -2.73 -10.61 10.15
CA GLY A 182 -2.28 -9.25 10.44
C GLY A 182 -2.27 -8.36 9.21
N SER A 183 -1.82 -8.88 8.07
CA SER A 183 -1.82 -8.14 6.80
C SER A 183 -3.22 -7.80 6.31
N ILE A 184 -4.18 -8.72 6.45
CA ILE A 184 -5.58 -8.48 6.11
C ILE A 184 -6.18 -7.39 7.00
N ILE A 185 -5.96 -7.49 8.32
CA ILE A 185 -6.42 -6.49 9.30
C ILE A 185 -5.76 -5.13 8.98
N GLN A 186 -4.46 -5.10 8.70
CA GLN A 186 -3.74 -3.87 8.37
C GLN A 186 -4.25 -3.24 7.06
N MET A 187 -4.56 -4.03 6.05
CA MET A 187 -5.17 -3.51 4.82
C MET A 187 -6.51 -2.81 5.09
N ILE A 188 -7.39 -3.43 5.89
CA ILE A 188 -8.70 -2.86 6.23
C ILE A 188 -8.52 -1.60 7.08
N SER A 189 -7.73 -1.69 8.15
CA SER A 189 -7.44 -0.58 9.05
C SER A 189 -6.84 0.61 8.32
N HIS A 190 -5.74 0.41 7.59
CA HIS A 190 -5.11 1.45 6.80
C HIS A 190 -6.08 2.03 5.75
N GLY A 191 -6.97 1.22 5.16
CA GLY A 191 -7.98 1.70 4.23
C GLY A 191 -8.90 2.75 4.85
N LEU A 192 -9.43 2.47 6.02
CA LEU A 192 -10.32 3.36 6.75
C LEU A 192 -9.59 4.59 7.30
N VAL A 193 -8.44 4.38 7.94
CA VAL A 193 -7.66 5.45 8.58
C VAL A 193 -7.11 6.42 7.55
N SER A 194 -6.51 5.93 6.47
CA SER A 194 -5.96 6.81 5.42
C SER A 194 -7.04 7.57 4.67
N ALA A 195 -8.20 6.94 4.40
CA ALA A 195 -9.35 7.62 3.83
C ALA A 195 -9.82 8.78 4.72
N ALA A 196 -9.94 8.54 6.03
CA ALA A 196 -10.34 9.54 7.00
C ALA A 196 -9.32 10.69 7.11
N LEU A 197 -8.02 10.37 7.10
CA LEU A 197 -6.96 11.39 7.10
C LEU A 197 -7.01 12.26 5.83
N PHE A 198 -7.20 11.67 4.64
CA PHE A 198 -7.34 12.46 3.42
C PHE A 198 -8.62 13.31 3.41
N LEU A 199 -9.73 12.80 3.95
CA LEU A 199 -10.96 13.58 4.12
C LEU A 199 -10.75 14.76 5.07
N THR A 200 -10.12 14.54 6.22
CA THR A 200 -9.86 15.61 7.19
C THR A 200 -8.91 16.66 6.62
N VAL A 201 -7.84 16.27 5.93
CA VAL A 201 -6.98 17.22 5.21
C VAL A 201 -7.77 17.97 4.13
N GLY A 202 -8.69 17.30 3.41
CA GLY A 202 -9.56 17.93 2.43
C GLY A 202 -10.41 19.05 3.04
N VAL A 203 -10.98 18.84 4.22
CA VAL A 203 -11.83 19.84 4.92
C VAL A 203 -11.09 21.14 5.21
N VAL A 204 -9.83 21.08 5.65
CA VAL A 204 -9.04 22.30 5.89
C VAL A 204 -8.50 22.89 4.59
N TYR A 205 -8.12 22.05 3.63
CA TYR A 205 -7.66 22.50 2.32
C TYR A 205 -8.73 23.29 1.55
N ASP A 206 -9.97 22.84 1.55
CA ASP A 206 -11.08 23.52 0.86
C ASP A 206 -11.35 24.94 1.41
N ARG A 207 -10.93 25.20 2.66
CA ARG A 207 -11.10 26.51 3.33
C ARG A 207 -9.91 27.43 3.17
N MET A 208 -8.68 26.88 3.27
CA MET A 208 -7.44 27.66 3.33
C MET A 208 -6.62 27.61 2.05
N HIS A 209 -6.96 26.71 1.12
CA HIS A 209 -6.25 26.45 -0.14
C HIS A 209 -4.74 26.24 0.03
N SER A 210 -4.29 25.79 1.22
CA SER A 210 -2.92 25.41 1.52
C SER A 210 -2.84 24.00 2.03
N ARG A 211 -1.73 23.30 1.75
CA ARG A 211 -1.43 21.96 2.26
C ARG A 211 -0.22 21.95 3.19
N LEU A 212 0.43 23.11 3.35
CA LEU A 212 1.63 23.24 4.17
C LEU A 212 1.28 23.15 5.66
N ILE A 213 1.98 22.31 6.39
CA ILE A 213 1.79 22.13 7.84
C ILE A 213 2.01 23.45 8.58
N SER A 214 2.96 24.25 8.16
CA SER A 214 3.32 25.53 8.77
C SER A 214 2.22 26.59 8.71
N THR A 215 1.22 26.45 7.79
CA THR A 215 0.09 27.38 7.70
C THR A 215 -1.01 27.09 8.73
N TYR A 216 -0.94 25.94 9.40
CA TYR A 216 -1.97 25.53 10.34
C TYR A 216 -1.46 25.61 11.78
N GLY A 217 -2.07 26.46 12.60
CA GLY A 217 -1.81 26.58 14.01
C GLY A 217 -3.11 26.77 14.79
N GLY A 218 -3.19 26.21 16.02
CA GLY A 218 -4.29 26.45 16.94
C GLY A 218 -5.67 25.94 16.48
N LEU A 219 -5.74 24.95 15.56
CA LEU A 219 -7.02 24.41 15.06
C LEU A 219 -7.93 23.87 16.17
N VAL A 220 -7.35 23.40 17.27
CA VAL A 220 -8.11 22.91 18.44
C VAL A 220 -9.00 23.97 19.03
N SER A 221 -8.55 25.21 19.12
CA SER A 221 -9.31 26.31 19.68
C SER A 221 -10.43 26.83 18.75
N VAL A 222 -10.23 26.70 17.42
CA VAL A 222 -11.18 27.18 16.42
C VAL A 222 -12.19 26.11 16.01
N ILE A 223 -11.72 24.86 15.81
CA ILE A 223 -12.55 23.74 15.31
C ILE A 223 -12.29 22.49 16.17
N PRO A 224 -12.73 22.46 17.45
CA PRO A 224 -12.39 21.39 18.39
C PRO A 224 -12.89 20.00 17.94
N LYS A 225 -14.09 19.88 17.42
CA LYS A 225 -14.64 18.59 16.94
C LYS A 225 -13.82 18.00 15.79
N TYR A 226 -13.38 18.82 14.87
CA TYR A 226 -12.50 18.43 13.78
C TYR A 226 -11.16 17.93 14.32
N SER A 227 -10.56 18.67 15.26
CA SER A 227 -9.27 18.34 15.84
C SER A 227 -9.28 17.01 16.60
N ILE A 228 -10.37 16.69 17.29
CA ILE A 228 -10.56 15.40 17.95
C ILE A 228 -10.58 14.27 16.91
N LEU A 229 -11.35 14.42 15.83
CA LEU A 229 -11.41 13.40 14.77
C LEU A 229 -10.05 13.24 14.07
N PHE A 230 -9.38 14.34 13.74
CA PHE A 230 -8.06 14.30 13.13
C PHE A 230 -7.05 13.59 14.03
N MET A 231 -7.02 13.94 15.33
CA MET A 231 -6.16 13.30 16.33
C MET A 231 -6.43 11.80 16.44
N LEU A 232 -7.71 11.40 16.48
CA LEU A 232 -8.09 9.98 16.55
C LEU A 232 -7.52 9.18 15.37
N PHE A 233 -7.67 9.68 14.15
CA PHE A 233 -7.14 8.99 12.97
C PHE A 233 -5.62 9.08 12.85
N ALA A 234 -5.01 10.18 13.30
CA ALA A 234 -3.55 10.29 13.38
C ALA A 234 -2.97 9.25 14.36
N LEU A 235 -3.53 9.13 15.55
CA LEU A 235 -3.12 8.11 16.53
C LEU A 235 -3.39 6.68 16.04
N ALA A 236 -4.47 6.47 15.31
CA ALA A 236 -4.75 5.16 14.69
C ALA A 236 -3.74 4.83 13.57
N SER A 237 -3.26 5.83 12.84
CA SER A 237 -2.19 5.66 11.85
C SER A 237 -0.84 5.33 12.49
N LEU A 238 -0.58 5.88 13.68
CA LEU A 238 0.64 5.56 14.44
C LEU A 238 0.63 4.15 15.06
N GLY A 239 -0.49 3.44 15.00
CA GLY A 239 -0.63 2.14 15.65
C GLY A 239 -0.70 2.22 17.18
N LEU A 240 -1.39 3.25 17.73
CA LEU A 240 -1.60 3.33 19.17
C LEU A 240 -2.35 2.09 19.69
N PRO A 241 -1.89 1.44 20.80
CA PRO A 241 -2.62 0.36 21.43
C PRO A 241 -4.08 0.74 21.72
N GLY A 242 -5.02 -0.11 21.29
CA GLY A 242 -6.46 0.18 21.31
C GLY A 242 -7.03 0.62 19.97
N THR A 243 -6.19 0.82 18.95
CA THR A 243 -6.62 1.09 17.57
C THR A 243 -6.41 -0.14 16.67
N SER A 244 -7.11 -0.15 15.53
CA SER A 244 -7.04 -1.28 14.58
C SER A 244 -5.66 -1.41 13.90
N GLY A 245 -4.93 -0.29 13.71
CA GLY A 245 -3.59 -0.30 13.14
C GLY A 245 -2.59 -1.08 14.00
N PHE A 246 -2.65 -0.91 15.32
CA PHE A 246 -1.80 -1.65 16.25
C PHE A 246 -1.96 -3.17 16.09
N ILE A 247 -3.21 -3.66 16.02
CA ILE A 247 -3.48 -5.10 15.91
C ILE A 247 -2.86 -5.67 14.64
N GLY A 248 -3.03 -4.98 13.50
CA GLY A 248 -2.47 -5.41 12.23
C GLY A 248 -0.94 -5.50 12.25
N GLU A 249 -0.28 -4.43 12.64
CA GLU A 249 1.19 -4.37 12.68
C GLU A 249 1.78 -5.33 13.70
N PHE A 250 1.17 -5.46 14.88
CA PHE A 250 1.60 -6.40 15.91
C PHE A 250 1.55 -7.85 15.41
N LEU A 251 0.47 -8.26 14.77
CA LEU A 251 0.33 -9.61 14.22
C LEU A 251 1.33 -9.86 13.09
N ILE A 252 1.59 -8.86 12.24
CA ILE A 252 2.61 -8.95 11.19
C ILE A 252 3.99 -9.18 11.80
N LEU A 253 4.36 -8.40 12.81
CA LEU A 253 5.64 -8.56 13.50
C LEU A 253 5.74 -9.91 14.21
N MET A 254 4.66 -10.41 14.81
CA MET A 254 4.62 -11.75 15.41
C MET A 254 4.82 -12.85 14.36
N GLY A 255 4.20 -12.73 13.18
CA GLY A 255 4.42 -13.64 12.05
C GLY A 255 5.86 -13.58 11.56
N ALA A 256 6.40 -12.37 11.38
CA ALA A 256 7.78 -12.16 10.97
C ALA A 256 8.78 -12.71 12.00
N PHE A 257 8.52 -12.54 13.29
CA PHE A 257 9.37 -13.07 14.37
C PHE A 257 9.47 -14.61 14.35
N LYS A 258 8.36 -15.27 14.03
CA LYS A 258 8.33 -16.75 13.93
C LYS A 258 9.09 -17.28 12.71
N ASP A 259 9.09 -16.53 11.61
CA ASP A 259 9.75 -16.92 10.38
C ASP A 259 11.23 -16.48 10.37
N ASN A 260 11.48 -15.20 10.62
CA ASN A 260 12.82 -14.62 10.61
C ASN A 260 12.96 -13.49 11.64
N PHE A 261 13.64 -13.80 12.75
CA PHE A 261 13.88 -12.86 13.85
C PHE A 261 14.52 -11.55 13.40
N LEU A 262 15.53 -11.60 12.52
CA LEU A 262 16.25 -10.41 12.07
C LEU A 262 15.33 -9.46 11.28
N VAL A 263 14.49 -10.01 10.41
CA VAL A 263 13.49 -9.26 9.64
C VAL A 263 12.51 -8.56 10.59
N ALA A 264 12.02 -9.25 11.61
CA ALA A 264 11.11 -8.67 12.59
C ALA A 264 11.75 -7.52 13.38
N VAL A 265 13.00 -7.68 13.83
CA VAL A 265 13.75 -6.64 14.56
C VAL A 265 13.93 -5.40 13.69
N ILE A 266 14.36 -5.57 12.44
CA ILE A 266 14.56 -4.42 11.54
C ILE A 266 13.21 -3.76 11.21
N ALA A 267 12.16 -4.52 10.95
CA ALA A 267 10.83 -3.98 10.69
C ALA A 267 10.26 -3.21 11.89
N SER A 268 10.56 -3.64 13.13
CA SER A 268 10.10 -2.94 14.34
C SER A 268 10.66 -1.51 14.48
N ILE A 269 11.82 -1.21 13.86
CA ILE A 269 12.34 0.16 13.75
C ILE A 269 11.36 1.05 13.00
N GLY A 270 10.65 0.50 12.01
CA GLY A 270 9.64 1.24 11.26
C GLY A 270 8.46 1.72 12.11
N VAL A 271 8.08 0.96 13.14
CA VAL A 271 7.03 1.39 14.10
C VAL A 271 7.49 2.62 14.89
N ILE A 272 8.76 2.64 15.30
CA ILE A 272 9.35 3.80 16.01
C ILE A 272 9.42 5.02 15.08
N LEU A 273 9.82 4.82 13.83
CA LEU A 273 9.92 5.90 12.84
C LEU A 273 8.56 6.43 12.40
N GLY A 274 7.51 5.61 12.48
CA GLY A 274 6.13 6.02 12.14
C GLY A 274 5.48 6.86 13.23
N ALA A 275 5.96 6.77 14.46
CA ALA A 275 5.46 7.52 15.63
C ALA A 275 6.12 8.90 15.75
#